data_b84780aba46fd7bef5a2f2e66961976d
#
_entry.id   b84780aba46fd7bef5a2f2e66961976d
#
_cell.length_a   1.000
_cell.length_b   1.000
_cell.length_c   1.000
_cell.angle_alpha   90.00
_cell.angle_beta   90.00
_cell.angle_gamma   90.00
#
_symmetry.space_group_name_H-M   'P 1'
#
loop_
_entity.id
_entity.type
_entity.pdbx_description
1 polymer ?
#
loop_
_entity_poly.entity_id
_entity_poly.type
_entity_poly.pdbx_seq_one_letter_code
_entity_poly.pdbx_strand_id
1 'polypeptide(L)'
;MIALLASVLLSTNATPHELVMSCRSMIPANVELRGRIVLRNRKGISQAEHDYVLTRSNAVTRLAVDGKEISDPSTSRTAQTSQTSQTSLLGTDVTRSDITLDYLWWDDFSFDGERESETVHGQVCAVVVMKKGDRTVWVWVDRKTGALMQAEELKDGKAVRRLWGTRLKKFGERWMANVLEVETLGSGHRTKITVETLK
;
A
#
# COMPACT_ATOMS: atom_id res chain seq x y z
N MET A 1 -4.75 -1.47 -3.64
CA MET A 1 -4.58 -0.07 -4.09
C MET A 1 -5.90 0.48 -4.54
N ILE A 2 -6.36 1.51 -3.85
CA ILE A 2 -7.68 2.08 -4.02
C ILE A 2 -7.52 3.23 -5.00
N ALA A 3 -7.76 3.00 -6.29
CA ALA A 3 -7.93 4.06 -7.25
C ALA A 3 -9.41 4.43 -7.29
N LEU A 4 -9.80 5.49 -6.60
CA LEU A 4 -11.10 6.12 -6.78
C LEU A 4 -10.97 7.03 -8.00
N LEU A 5 -11.68 6.73 -9.07
CA LEU A 5 -11.88 7.69 -10.15
C LEU A 5 -12.95 8.73 -9.72
N ALA A 6 -12.64 9.51 -8.71
CA ALA A 6 -13.20 10.83 -8.60
C ALA A 6 -12.27 11.72 -9.43
N SER A 7 -12.74 12.23 -10.56
CA SER A 7 -11.95 13.08 -11.47
C SER A 7 -11.67 14.43 -10.82
N VAL A 8 -10.80 14.46 -9.83
CA VAL A 8 -10.07 15.67 -9.48
C VAL A 8 -8.94 15.72 -10.50
N LEU A 9 -9.08 16.54 -11.52
CA LEU A 9 -7.98 16.87 -12.43
C LEU A 9 -6.93 17.59 -11.58
N LEU A 10 -5.90 16.84 -11.16
CA LEU A 10 -4.76 17.44 -10.49
C LEU A 10 -4.01 18.32 -11.49
N SER A 11 -3.53 19.48 -11.04
CA SER A 11 -2.65 20.32 -11.82
C SER A 11 -1.39 19.52 -12.21
N THR A 12 -0.85 19.78 -13.40
CA THR A 12 0.44 19.23 -13.83
C THR A 12 1.58 19.58 -12.87
N ASN A 13 1.40 20.63 -12.05
CA ASN A 13 2.33 21.14 -11.05
C ASN A 13 1.88 20.84 -9.60
N ALA A 14 1.11 19.77 -9.38
CA ALA A 14 0.67 19.41 -8.03
C ALA A 14 1.85 19.21 -7.09
N THR A 15 1.75 19.78 -5.89
CA THR A 15 2.76 19.65 -4.82
C THR A 15 2.74 18.24 -4.22
N PRO A 16 3.81 17.80 -3.50
CA PRO A 16 3.79 16.53 -2.76
C PRO A 16 2.59 16.42 -1.82
N HIS A 17 2.23 17.53 -1.15
CA HIS A 17 1.09 17.59 -0.24
C HIS A 17 -0.23 17.29 -0.97
N GLU A 18 -0.50 17.93 -2.09
CA GLU A 18 -1.72 17.72 -2.88
C GLU A 18 -1.83 16.28 -3.38
N LEU A 19 -0.72 15.69 -3.83
CA LEU A 19 -0.67 14.30 -4.29
C LEU A 19 -0.95 13.32 -3.15
N VAL A 20 -0.29 13.49 -2.00
CA VAL A 20 -0.52 12.62 -0.83
C VAL A 20 -1.96 12.77 -0.31
N MET A 21 -2.47 13.99 -0.24
CA MET A 21 -3.87 14.23 0.16
C MET A 21 -4.87 13.62 -0.83
N SER A 22 -4.58 13.65 -2.13
CA SER A 22 -5.39 12.97 -3.13
C SER A 22 -5.41 11.44 -2.89
N CYS A 23 -4.25 10.81 -2.66
CA CYS A 23 -4.20 9.39 -2.30
C CYS A 23 -5.01 9.07 -1.04
N ARG A 24 -4.85 9.89 0.02
CA ARG A 24 -5.61 9.71 1.28
C ARG A 24 -7.12 9.82 1.07
N SER A 25 -7.57 10.77 0.24
CA SER A 25 -9.00 10.99 -0.04
C SER A 25 -9.68 9.82 -0.75
N MET A 26 -8.90 9.01 -1.48
CA MET A 26 -9.39 7.82 -2.16
C MET A 26 -9.65 6.65 -1.19
N ILE A 27 -9.09 6.70 0.01
CA ILE A 27 -9.27 5.66 1.02
C ILE A 27 -10.45 6.07 1.91
N PRO A 28 -11.55 5.29 1.94
CA PRO A 28 -12.72 5.64 2.75
C PRO A 28 -12.36 5.76 4.24
N ALA A 29 -12.94 6.75 4.91
CA ALA A 29 -12.76 6.92 6.36
C ALA A 29 -13.37 5.75 7.15
N ASN A 30 -14.49 5.21 6.64
CA ASN A 30 -15.13 4.03 7.19
C ASN A 30 -15.22 2.98 6.09
N VAL A 31 -14.65 1.81 6.32
CA VAL A 31 -14.63 0.72 5.35
C VAL A 31 -14.33 -0.62 6.03
N GLU A 32 -14.97 -1.66 5.55
CA GLU A 32 -14.59 -3.05 5.79
C GLU A 32 -14.19 -3.68 4.45
N LEU A 33 -12.95 -4.12 4.35
CA LEU A 33 -12.42 -4.90 3.23
C LEU A 33 -12.24 -6.35 3.67
N ARG A 34 -12.67 -7.28 2.84
CA ARG A 34 -12.39 -8.71 3.02
C ARG A 34 -11.75 -9.26 1.75
N GLY A 35 -10.84 -10.19 1.92
CA GLY A 35 -10.18 -10.82 0.80
C GLY A 35 -9.16 -11.84 1.22
N ARG A 36 -8.25 -12.18 0.30
CA ARG A 36 -7.26 -13.23 0.49
C ARG A 36 -5.84 -12.75 0.20
N ILE A 37 -4.90 -13.32 0.93
CA ILE A 37 -3.46 -13.20 0.74
C ILE A 37 -2.98 -14.54 0.19
N VAL A 38 -2.40 -14.56 -1.00
CA VAL A 38 -1.94 -15.80 -1.66
C VAL A 38 -0.46 -15.68 -1.99
N LEU A 39 0.38 -16.39 -1.24
CA LEU A 39 1.81 -16.51 -1.51
C LEU A 39 2.05 -17.43 -2.70
N ARG A 40 2.85 -16.98 -3.67
CA ARG A 40 3.26 -17.76 -4.84
C ARG A 40 4.78 -17.85 -4.94
N ASN A 41 5.26 -19.03 -5.29
CA ASN A 41 6.68 -19.22 -5.58
C ASN A 41 7.06 -18.66 -6.97
N ARG A 42 8.34 -18.76 -7.34
CA ARG A 42 8.87 -18.30 -8.63
C ARG A 42 8.17 -18.92 -9.86
N LYS A 43 7.55 -20.12 -9.70
CA LYS A 43 6.80 -20.79 -10.76
C LYS A 43 5.32 -20.39 -10.80
N GLY A 44 4.89 -19.46 -9.92
CA GLY A 44 3.51 -19.03 -9.81
C GLY A 44 2.57 -20.00 -9.07
N ILE A 45 3.13 -21.05 -8.45
CA ILE A 45 2.36 -22.05 -7.70
C ILE A 45 2.06 -21.49 -6.31
N SER A 46 0.78 -21.58 -5.88
CA SER A 46 0.36 -21.17 -4.55
C SER A 46 1.05 -22.04 -3.47
N GLN A 47 1.60 -21.38 -2.45
CA GLN A 47 2.28 -22.02 -1.32
C GLN A 47 1.49 -21.89 -0.02
N ALA A 48 0.81 -20.76 0.14
CA ALA A 48 -0.04 -20.47 1.29
C ALA A 48 -1.17 -19.53 0.86
N GLU A 49 -2.31 -19.65 1.56
CA GLU A 49 -3.47 -18.80 1.35
C GLU A 49 -4.08 -18.47 2.71
N HIS A 50 -4.40 -17.18 2.96
CA HIS A 50 -4.92 -16.67 4.21
C HIS A 50 -6.06 -15.69 3.94
N ASP A 51 -7.13 -15.78 4.72
CA ASP A 51 -8.21 -14.79 4.69
C ASP A 51 -7.84 -13.56 5.51
N TYR A 52 -8.20 -12.37 5.04
CA TYR A 52 -8.02 -11.16 5.84
C TYR A 52 -9.28 -10.30 5.90
N VAL A 53 -9.39 -9.56 7.00
CA VAL A 53 -10.40 -8.51 7.20
C VAL A 53 -9.67 -7.25 7.65
N LEU A 54 -9.82 -6.18 6.87
CA LEU A 54 -9.36 -4.84 7.22
C LEU A 54 -10.58 -3.98 7.52
N THR A 55 -10.66 -3.45 8.74
CA THR A 55 -11.66 -2.46 9.11
C THR A 55 -10.99 -1.13 9.39
N ARG A 56 -11.58 -0.05 8.87
CA ARG A 56 -11.18 1.31 9.18
C ARG A 56 -12.40 2.07 9.66
N SER A 57 -12.28 2.74 10.79
CA SER A 57 -13.32 3.58 11.35
C SER A 57 -12.68 4.72 12.14
N ASN A 58 -13.03 5.98 11.81
CA ASN A 58 -12.53 7.17 12.50
C ASN A 58 -11.01 7.18 12.71
N ALA A 59 -10.24 6.94 11.65
CA ALA A 59 -8.78 6.86 11.64
C ALA A 59 -8.17 5.63 12.35
N VAL A 60 -8.96 4.79 13.03
CA VAL A 60 -8.50 3.53 13.60
C VAL A 60 -8.54 2.44 12.53
N THR A 61 -7.41 1.81 12.29
CA THR A 61 -7.30 0.69 11.33
C THR A 61 -6.99 -0.61 12.08
N ARG A 62 -7.86 -1.60 11.93
CA ARG A 62 -7.68 -2.95 12.47
C ARG A 62 -7.51 -3.94 11.33
N LEU A 63 -6.61 -4.88 11.50
CA LEU A 63 -6.35 -5.95 10.55
C LEU A 63 -6.46 -7.29 11.29
N ALA A 64 -7.24 -8.20 10.76
CA ALA A 64 -7.26 -9.60 11.19
C ALA A 64 -6.88 -10.49 10.02
N VAL A 65 -6.10 -11.55 10.28
CA VAL A 65 -5.73 -12.58 9.29
C VAL A 65 -6.05 -13.94 9.91
N ASP A 66 -6.79 -14.77 9.18
CA ASP A 66 -7.34 -16.06 9.65
C ASP A 66 -8.06 -15.92 11.02
N GLY A 67 -8.81 -14.82 11.17
CA GLY A 67 -9.55 -14.52 12.40
C GLY A 67 -8.69 -14.02 13.57
N LYS A 68 -7.37 -13.91 13.43
CA LYS A 68 -6.48 -13.38 14.48
C LYS A 68 -6.16 -11.90 14.22
N GLU A 69 -6.39 -11.05 15.22
CA GLU A 69 -6.05 -9.63 15.12
C GLU A 69 -4.54 -9.44 15.06
N ILE A 70 -4.09 -8.66 14.07
CA ILE A 70 -2.70 -8.27 13.90
C ILE A 70 -2.49 -6.92 14.57
N SER A 71 -1.79 -6.92 15.69
CA SER A 71 -1.54 -5.72 16.50
C SER A 71 -0.85 -4.62 15.70
N ASP A 72 -1.21 -3.37 16.00
CA ASP A 72 -0.46 -2.21 15.52
C ASP A 72 0.73 -1.97 16.48
N PRO A 73 1.97 -2.09 16.00
CA PRO A 73 3.13 -1.88 16.85
C PRO A 73 3.21 -0.45 17.42
N SER A 74 2.57 0.53 16.77
CA SER A 74 2.56 1.93 17.25
C SER A 74 1.69 2.12 18.50
N THR A 75 0.78 1.20 18.81
CA THR A 75 -0.10 1.28 19.98
C THR A 75 0.48 0.57 21.21
N SER A 76 1.54 -0.20 21.06
CA SER A 76 2.20 -0.91 22.17
C SER A 76 3.16 0.03 22.90
N ARG A 77 2.86 0.39 24.15
CA ARG A 77 3.72 1.22 25.02
C ARG A 77 5.09 0.60 25.34
N THR A 78 5.34 -0.64 24.94
CA THR A 78 6.58 -1.39 25.18
C THR A 78 7.46 -1.55 23.93
N ALA A 79 7.06 -1.02 22.78
CA ALA A 79 7.83 -1.17 21.53
C ALA A 79 9.00 -0.19 21.47
N GLN A 80 10.09 -0.52 22.15
CA GLN A 80 11.40 0.14 21.98
C GLN A 80 12.19 -0.36 20.75
N THR A 81 11.57 -1.06 19.81
CA THR A 81 12.24 -1.51 18.59
C THR A 81 11.36 -1.26 17.37
N SER A 82 11.85 -0.41 16.48
CA SER A 82 11.30 -0.03 15.17
C SER A 82 11.11 -1.19 14.17
N GLN A 83 11.32 -2.43 14.57
CA GLN A 83 11.32 -3.60 13.68
C GLN A 83 9.95 -4.30 13.51
N THR A 84 8.96 -4.02 14.35
CA THR A 84 7.71 -4.82 14.40
C THR A 84 6.73 -4.56 13.25
N SER A 85 6.81 -3.39 12.59
CA SER A 85 5.93 -3.08 11.44
C SER A 85 6.36 -3.79 10.14
N GLN A 86 7.56 -4.33 10.08
CA GLN A 86 8.15 -5.02 8.93
C GLN A 86 8.06 -6.54 9.02
N THR A 87 7.48 -7.08 10.10
CA THR A 87 7.33 -8.53 10.24
C THR A 87 6.35 -9.05 9.18
N SER A 88 6.79 -10.03 8.41
CA SER A 88 5.95 -10.68 7.41
C SER A 88 4.78 -11.39 8.08
N LEU A 89 3.60 -11.29 7.47
CA LEU A 89 2.39 -11.94 7.98
C LEU A 89 2.39 -13.41 7.61
N LEU A 90 2.32 -14.28 8.62
CA LEU A 90 2.12 -15.73 8.49
C LEU A 90 3.07 -16.41 7.47
N GLY A 91 4.33 -15.98 7.42
CA GLY A 91 5.33 -16.53 6.51
C GLY A 91 5.18 -16.10 5.04
N THR A 92 4.32 -15.12 4.76
CA THR A 92 4.20 -14.50 3.43
C THR A 92 5.18 -13.35 3.26
N ASP A 93 5.29 -12.77 2.05
CA ASP A 93 6.06 -11.54 1.83
C ASP A 93 5.31 -10.27 2.26
N VAL A 94 4.03 -10.39 2.63
CA VAL A 94 3.17 -9.26 2.99
C VAL A 94 3.40 -8.85 4.43
N THR A 95 3.48 -7.55 4.65
CA THR A 95 3.47 -6.94 5.99
C THR A 95 2.12 -6.27 6.26
N ARG A 96 1.91 -5.86 7.51
CA ARG A 96 0.74 -5.04 7.86
C ARG A 96 0.68 -3.75 7.03
N SER A 97 1.82 -3.09 6.83
CA SER A 97 1.92 -1.85 6.01
C SER A 97 1.41 -2.02 4.58
N ASP A 98 1.62 -3.17 3.96
CA ASP A 98 1.17 -3.41 2.58
C ASP A 98 -0.36 -3.45 2.46
N ILE A 99 -1.04 -3.90 3.51
CA ILE A 99 -2.51 -3.98 3.53
C ILE A 99 -3.12 -2.65 4.00
N THR A 100 -2.53 -2.04 5.03
CA THR A 100 -3.08 -0.82 5.65
C THR A 100 -2.67 0.45 4.93
N LEU A 101 -1.56 0.42 4.15
CA LEU A 101 -0.94 1.56 3.49
C LEU A 101 -0.62 2.70 4.47
N ASP A 102 -0.21 2.34 5.70
CA ASP A 102 -0.01 3.28 6.81
C ASP A 102 1.02 4.38 6.51
N TYR A 103 1.99 4.10 5.63
CA TYR A 103 2.97 5.09 5.18
C TYR A 103 2.32 6.31 4.51
N LEU A 104 1.14 6.19 3.92
CA LEU A 104 0.42 7.34 3.35
C LEU A 104 0.01 8.37 4.40
N TRP A 105 -0.01 8.01 5.70
CA TRP A 105 -0.34 8.90 6.82
C TRP A 105 0.87 9.43 7.58
N TRP A 106 2.10 9.18 7.08
CA TRP A 106 3.28 9.79 7.65
C TRP A 106 3.34 11.28 7.29
N ASP A 107 3.90 12.10 8.19
CA ASP A 107 3.91 13.56 8.06
C ASP A 107 5.13 14.09 7.31
N ASP A 108 6.24 13.33 7.30
CA ASP A 108 7.47 13.69 6.58
C ASP A 108 7.41 13.12 5.16
N PHE A 109 7.22 13.99 4.17
CA PHE A 109 7.20 13.62 2.76
C PHE A 109 7.63 14.77 1.84
N SER A 110 8.29 14.42 0.74
CA SER A 110 8.82 15.37 -0.26
C SER A 110 8.83 14.72 -1.64
N PHE A 111 9.08 15.50 -2.70
CA PHE A 111 9.46 14.90 -3.97
C PHE A 111 10.85 14.26 -3.85
N ASP A 112 11.06 13.18 -4.62
CA ASP A 112 12.39 12.71 -4.92
C ASP A 112 12.98 13.64 -5.99
N GLY A 113 14.00 14.42 -5.62
CA GLY A 113 14.59 15.41 -6.52
C GLY A 113 15.28 14.81 -7.76
N GLU A 114 15.57 13.51 -7.74
CA GLU A 114 16.17 12.78 -8.89
C GLU A 114 15.11 12.09 -9.76
N ARG A 115 13.90 11.87 -9.22
CA ARG A 115 12.82 11.08 -9.83
C ARG A 115 11.49 11.81 -9.87
N GLU A 116 11.49 13.03 -10.38
CA GLU A 116 10.27 13.86 -10.37
C GLU A 116 9.11 13.25 -11.14
N SER A 117 9.38 12.44 -12.17
CA SER A 117 8.36 11.85 -13.03
C SER A 117 8.83 10.53 -13.62
N GLU A 118 8.09 9.49 -13.35
CA GLU A 118 8.31 8.15 -13.91
C GLU A 118 7.01 7.56 -14.47
N THR A 119 7.14 6.63 -15.42
CA THR A 119 5.97 5.94 -16.00
C THR A 119 5.77 4.59 -15.32
N VAL A 120 4.59 4.39 -14.70
CA VAL A 120 4.17 3.12 -14.10
C VAL A 120 2.90 2.65 -14.78
N HIS A 121 2.93 1.46 -15.37
CA HIS A 121 1.80 0.88 -16.13
C HIS A 121 1.19 1.84 -17.17
N GLY A 122 2.04 2.62 -17.86
CA GLY A 122 1.60 3.58 -18.89
C GLY A 122 1.04 4.90 -18.35
N GLN A 123 1.05 5.11 -17.03
CA GLN A 123 0.65 6.37 -16.41
C GLN A 123 1.87 7.17 -15.96
N VAL A 124 1.83 8.49 -16.18
CA VAL A 124 2.88 9.40 -15.71
C VAL A 124 2.66 9.70 -14.23
N CYS A 125 3.60 9.26 -13.40
CA CYS A 125 3.54 9.36 -11.95
C CYS A 125 4.56 10.37 -11.41
N ALA A 126 4.20 11.08 -10.36
CA ALA A 126 5.16 11.74 -9.49
C ALA A 126 5.69 10.74 -8.47
N VAL A 127 6.96 10.87 -8.11
CA VAL A 127 7.57 10.06 -7.05
C VAL A 127 7.65 10.88 -5.78
N VAL A 128 6.93 10.44 -4.74
CA VAL A 128 6.93 11.07 -3.42
C VAL A 128 7.66 10.14 -2.44
N VAL A 129 8.61 10.70 -1.70
CA VAL A 129 9.35 10.00 -0.64
C VAL A 129 8.61 10.21 0.66
N MET A 130 8.21 9.12 1.31
CA MET A 130 7.58 9.12 2.63
C MET A 130 8.59 8.64 3.66
N LYS A 131 8.77 9.35 4.79
CA LYS A 131 9.74 9.00 5.83
C LYS A 131 9.11 8.94 7.20
N LYS A 132 9.54 7.97 8.02
CA LYS A 132 9.21 7.88 9.44
C LYS A 132 10.29 7.12 10.19
N GLY A 133 11.06 7.83 11.00
CA GLY A 133 12.24 7.26 11.67
C GLY A 133 13.28 6.79 10.65
N ASP A 134 13.66 5.52 10.72
CA ASP A 134 14.59 4.86 9.81
C ASP A 134 13.92 4.29 8.55
N ARG A 135 12.58 4.37 8.45
CA ARG A 135 11.82 3.85 7.31
C ARG A 135 11.69 4.89 6.22
N THR A 136 11.90 4.45 4.98
CA THR A 136 11.66 5.24 3.77
C THR A 136 10.84 4.41 2.79
N VAL A 137 9.79 5.03 2.24
CA VAL A 137 8.95 4.44 1.20
C VAL A 137 8.82 5.42 0.05
N TRP A 138 9.17 5.00 -1.16
CA TRP A 138 8.81 5.72 -2.38
C TRP A 138 7.39 5.34 -2.79
N VAL A 139 6.59 6.34 -3.15
CA VAL A 139 5.23 6.16 -3.65
C VAL A 139 5.09 6.84 -5.00
N TRP A 140 4.62 6.11 -6.00
CA TRP A 140 4.30 6.62 -7.33
C TRP A 140 2.83 6.99 -7.38
N VAL A 141 2.57 8.27 -7.55
CA VAL A 141 1.22 8.83 -7.61
C VAL A 141 0.93 9.27 -9.04
N ASP A 142 -0.11 8.74 -9.64
CA ASP A 142 -0.55 9.16 -10.96
C ASP A 142 -0.89 10.66 -10.94
N ARG A 143 -0.19 11.45 -11.76
CA ARG A 143 -0.36 12.92 -11.80
C ARG A 143 -1.75 13.35 -12.26
N LYS A 144 -2.43 12.52 -13.03
CA LYS A 144 -3.75 12.84 -13.57
C LYS A 144 -4.88 12.57 -12.57
N THR A 145 -4.82 11.45 -11.86
CA THR A 145 -5.91 10.98 -10.99
C THR A 145 -5.58 11.08 -9.51
N GLY A 146 -4.30 11.23 -9.14
CA GLY A 146 -3.84 11.15 -7.75
C GLY A 146 -3.87 9.73 -7.16
N ALA A 147 -4.02 8.71 -8.00
CA ALA A 147 -4.04 7.33 -7.54
C ALA A 147 -2.64 6.84 -7.19
N LEU A 148 -2.52 6.07 -6.10
CA LEU A 148 -1.31 5.31 -5.78
C LEU A 148 -1.15 4.17 -6.79
N MET A 149 -0.09 4.21 -7.59
CA MET A 149 0.20 3.21 -8.61
C MET A 149 1.17 2.14 -8.14
N GLN A 150 2.20 2.54 -7.38
CA GLN A 150 3.25 1.68 -6.86
C GLN A 150 3.79 2.25 -5.55
N ALA A 151 4.30 1.37 -4.69
CA ALA A 151 5.11 1.75 -3.54
C ALA A 151 6.33 0.85 -3.43
N GLU A 152 7.48 1.40 -3.02
CA GLU A 152 8.70 0.64 -2.76
C GLU A 152 9.25 1.01 -1.38
N GLU A 153 9.50 0.01 -0.55
CA GLU A 153 10.20 0.20 0.72
C GLU A 153 11.70 0.11 0.50
N LEU A 154 12.43 1.07 1.08
CA LEU A 154 13.88 1.16 0.96
C LEU A 154 14.56 0.71 2.26
N LYS A 155 15.69 0.04 2.10
CA LYS A 155 16.67 -0.22 3.15
C LYS A 155 18.05 0.16 2.63
N ASP A 156 18.77 0.99 3.38
CA ASP A 156 20.09 1.48 3.00
C ASP A 156 20.11 2.10 1.58
N GLY A 157 19.06 2.88 1.25
CA GLY A 157 18.89 3.53 -0.04
C GLY A 157 18.52 2.63 -1.22
N LYS A 158 18.32 1.32 -0.99
CA LYS A 158 17.96 0.35 -2.02
C LYS A 158 16.55 -0.18 -1.81
N ALA A 159 15.77 -0.27 -2.90
CA ALA A 159 14.46 -0.89 -2.84
C ALA A 159 14.59 -2.37 -2.48
N VAL A 160 13.89 -2.79 -1.43
CA VAL A 160 13.88 -4.18 -0.94
C VAL A 160 12.52 -4.85 -1.14
N ARG A 161 11.47 -4.05 -1.28
CA ARG A 161 10.10 -4.52 -1.47
C ARG A 161 9.37 -3.59 -2.42
N ARG A 162 8.44 -4.16 -3.19
CA ARG A 162 7.58 -3.44 -4.11
C ARG A 162 6.14 -3.91 -3.98
N LEU A 163 5.21 -2.96 -3.97
CA LEU A 163 3.77 -3.17 -4.00
C LEU A 163 3.18 -2.41 -5.18
N TRP A 164 2.28 -3.05 -5.95
CA TRP A 164 1.55 -2.41 -7.04
C TRP A 164 0.17 -3.03 -7.25
N GLY A 165 -0.75 -2.28 -7.85
CA GLY A 165 -2.08 -2.75 -8.22
C GLY A 165 -2.13 -3.29 -9.65
N THR A 166 -2.86 -4.38 -9.90
CA THR A 166 -2.89 -5.03 -11.20
C THR A 166 -4.27 -5.09 -11.87
N ARG A 167 -5.35 -5.17 -11.10
CA ARG A 167 -6.70 -5.30 -11.64
C ARG A 167 -7.63 -4.28 -11.01
N LEU A 168 -8.43 -3.62 -11.84
CA LEU A 168 -9.48 -2.72 -11.39
C LEU A 168 -10.83 -3.45 -11.35
N LYS A 169 -11.59 -3.21 -10.29
CA LYS A 169 -12.96 -3.70 -10.11
C LYS A 169 -13.83 -2.59 -9.53
N LYS A 170 -15.08 -2.55 -9.93
CA LYS A 170 -16.07 -1.64 -9.37
C LYS A 170 -16.72 -2.28 -8.13
N PHE A 171 -16.72 -1.55 -7.00
CA PHE A 171 -17.37 -1.91 -5.76
C PHE A 171 -18.38 -0.79 -5.42
N GLY A 172 -19.66 -1.05 -5.65
CA GLY A 172 -20.67 0.01 -5.65
C GLY A 172 -20.33 1.06 -6.71
N GLU A 173 -20.24 2.32 -6.34
CA GLU A 173 -19.87 3.42 -7.25
C GLU A 173 -18.34 3.67 -7.34
N ARG A 174 -17.52 2.89 -6.66
CA ARG A 174 -16.07 3.11 -6.56
C ARG A 174 -15.27 2.13 -7.38
N TRP A 175 -14.32 2.62 -8.15
CA TRP A 175 -13.30 1.81 -8.80
C TRP A 175 -12.06 1.71 -7.92
N MET A 176 -11.56 0.50 -7.71
CA MET A 176 -10.33 0.27 -6.99
C MET A 176 -9.57 -0.93 -7.53
N ALA A 177 -8.27 -1.00 -7.28
CA ALA A 177 -7.53 -2.21 -7.56
C ALA A 177 -8.02 -3.32 -6.62
N ASN A 178 -8.56 -4.39 -7.20
CA ASN A 178 -9.00 -5.55 -6.42
C ASN A 178 -7.91 -6.61 -6.29
N VAL A 179 -6.78 -6.43 -6.94
CA VAL A 179 -5.57 -7.25 -6.76
C VAL A 179 -4.37 -6.33 -6.56
N LEU A 180 -3.69 -6.51 -5.44
CA LEU A 180 -2.38 -5.96 -5.17
C LEU A 180 -1.36 -7.08 -5.28
N GLU A 181 -0.19 -6.77 -5.80
CA GLU A 181 0.94 -7.70 -5.79
C GLU A 181 2.05 -7.10 -4.93
N VAL A 182 2.64 -7.93 -4.10
CA VAL A 182 3.80 -7.60 -3.26
C VAL A 182 4.94 -8.53 -3.66
N GLU A 183 6.12 -7.97 -3.86
CA GLU A 183 7.34 -8.69 -4.16
C GLU A 183 8.44 -8.26 -3.19
N THR A 184 9.11 -9.22 -2.56
CA THR A 184 10.39 -9.00 -1.91
C THR A 184 11.47 -9.14 -2.98
N LEU A 185 12.13 -8.05 -3.32
CA LEU A 185 13.09 -7.99 -4.41
C LEU A 185 14.23 -8.98 -4.16
N GLY A 186 14.57 -9.77 -5.19
CA GLY A 186 15.58 -10.83 -5.12
C GLY A 186 15.09 -12.17 -4.58
N SER A 187 13.94 -12.28 -3.90
CA SER A 187 13.40 -13.57 -3.42
C SER A 187 12.82 -14.41 -4.53
N GLY A 188 12.28 -13.77 -5.56
CA GLY A 188 11.51 -14.39 -6.63
C GLY A 188 10.13 -14.90 -6.19
N HIS A 189 9.74 -14.60 -4.95
CA HIS A 189 8.40 -14.86 -4.43
C HIS A 189 7.52 -13.65 -4.70
N ARG A 190 6.23 -13.92 -4.91
CA ARG A 190 5.25 -12.87 -5.18
C ARG A 190 3.94 -13.20 -4.46
N THR A 191 3.49 -12.31 -3.61
CA THR A 191 2.24 -12.48 -2.88
C THR A 191 1.16 -11.62 -3.50
N LYS A 192 -0.02 -12.20 -3.71
CA LYS A 192 -1.21 -11.47 -4.14
C LYS A 192 -2.11 -11.20 -2.94
N ILE A 193 -2.56 -9.96 -2.84
CA ILE A 193 -3.61 -9.52 -1.94
C ILE A 193 -4.84 -9.25 -2.80
N THR A 194 -5.91 -10.00 -2.61
CA THR A 194 -7.15 -9.85 -3.38
C THR A 194 -8.21 -9.24 -2.50
N VAL A 195 -8.85 -8.16 -2.97
CA VAL A 195 -10.05 -7.60 -2.33
C VAL A 195 -11.28 -8.23 -2.98
N GLU A 196 -12.09 -8.93 -2.19
CA GLU A 196 -13.29 -9.62 -2.66
C GLU A 196 -14.55 -8.83 -2.38
N THR A 197 -14.63 -8.25 -1.17
CA THR A 197 -15.78 -7.42 -0.76
C THR A 197 -15.33 -6.11 -0.13
N LEU A 198 -16.17 -5.10 -0.30
CA LEU A 198 -16.02 -3.76 0.28
C LEU A 198 -17.41 -3.34 0.79
N LYS A 199 -17.47 -2.96 2.07
CA LYS A 199 -18.68 -2.45 2.74
C LYS A 199 -18.43 -1.11 3.39
#